data_609cfb708b9d97f211cb7c57fa254e46
#
_entry.id   609cfb708b9d97f211cb7c57fa254e46
#
_cell.length_a   1.000
_cell.length_b   1.000
_cell.length_c   1.000
_cell.angle_alpha   90.00
_cell.angle_beta   90.00
_cell.angle_gamma   90.00
#
_symmetry.space_group_name_H-M   'P 1'
#
loop_
_entity.id
_entity.type
_entity.pdbx_description
1 polymer ?
#
loop_
_entity_poly.entity_id
_entity_poly.type
_entity_poly.pdbx_seq_one_letter_code
_entity_poly.pdbx_strand_id
1 'polypeptide(L)'
;MKKALDVNWIAQELGAVENIRFLPGDGGIVLIKEDTGWLAQLEQPWMAGRAVGLIRAHSAEKTGFTLRQTPALESLGAMLDCSRNAVPRVESVKRLLRILSRMGYRALQLYMEDVFILEDYPYFGYGRQGYTDAELSALDDYAAALGIELVPAVQTLAHLKQTLKWDAMRDYVDVDDILLLDEEKTGRLIEAIFAKMRRCFRTEKINIGMDEAHMLGLGKYLQKHGFTDRTQLLLRHFERVHCLANRYGFRPMLWSDMFFRLAAGGEYYRADCTVDPSVGEKLPGDTALIYWDYYSFDSARYDAMLNAHLQITPNIVFAASARKANSYVPCNHFSIECARHAFPACVAQGIRQVLVTLWGDNGAECSLFGALPTLQYWAELCWRGEAEDGALHAAFAACAKGDWEDFLALGEPVFTSDNPKPGREAVNASKTLLYEDVLTPLFSSRMDIPAYTAHLEACLAQYPAGGNPAWRPLFACGEAFTRLLLQKCALTRELRAAWQAKDLDALRRLCEAGLPQLCETLDRFVRALHERWLWENKPAGMDVLDLRLGGMRQRFLTAKERLESYLAGSVETIEELDTELLPFSALAAEQGHCDVPAPFWHRIVSSASVADI
;
A
#
# COMPACT_ATOMS: atom_id res chain seq x y z
N MET A 1 -15.86 -26.29 -18.46
CA MET A 1 -16.80 -25.20 -18.82
C MET A 1 -16.76 -24.15 -17.75
N LYS A 2 -16.39 -22.91 -18.08
CA LYS A 2 -16.49 -21.77 -17.13
C LYS A 2 -17.98 -21.61 -16.81
N LYS A 3 -18.36 -21.71 -15.54
CA LYS A 3 -19.74 -21.51 -15.08
C LYS A 3 -20.15 -20.08 -15.45
N ALA A 4 -21.31 -19.87 -16.07
CA ALA A 4 -21.80 -18.52 -16.37
C ALA A 4 -21.94 -17.74 -15.07
N LEU A 5 -21.59 -16.43 -15.08
CA LEU A 5 -21.76 -15.56 -13.92
C LEU A 5 -23.26 -15.41 -13.60
N ASP A 6 -23.60 -15.59 -12.34
CA ASP A 6 -24.96 -15.36 -11.83
C ASP A 6 -25.10 -13.89 -11.38
N VAL A 7 -25.57 -13.05 -12.27
CA VAL A 7 -25.75 -11.61 -12.02
C VAL A 7 -26.78 -11.33 -10.91
N ASN A 8 -27.75 -12.23 -10.70
CA ASN A 8 -28.73 -12.07 -9.62
C ASN A 8 -28.08 -12.38 -8.26
N TRP A 9 -27.23 -13.40 -8.19
CA TRP A 9 -26.46 -13.68 -6.99
C TRP A 9 -25.51 -12.50 -6.68
N ILE A 10 -24.84 -11.91 -7.70
CA ILE A 10 -24.00 -10.73 -7.52
C ILE A 10 -24.81 -9.59 -6.89
N ALA A 11 -25.98 -9.30 -7.43
CA ALA A 11 -26.85 -8.24 -6.92
C ALA A 11 -27.26 -8.48 -5.46
N GLN A 12 -27.63 -9.70 -5.11
CA GLN A 12 -27.98 -10.10 -3.75
C GLN A 12 -26.79 -9.99 -2.80
N GLU A 13 -25.63 -10.53 -3.17
CA GLU A 13 -24.40 -10.51 -2.36
C GLU A 13 -23.92 -9.08 -2.11
N LEU A 14 -24.06 -8.19 -3.08
CA LEU A 14 -23.70 -6.79 -2.96
C LEU A 14 -24.76 -5.92 -2.26
N GLY A 15 -25.88 -6.54 -1.86
CA GLY A 15 -26.98 -5.90 -1.13
C GLY A 15 -27.74 -4.89 -1.98
N ALA A 16 -28.22 -5.32 -3.14
CA ALA A 16 -29.14 -4.53 -3.96
C ALA A 16 -30.35 -4.08 -3.14
N VAL A 17 -30.68 -2.81 -3.21
CA VAL A 17 -31.75 -2.17 -2.42
C VAL A 17 -33.09 -2.18 -3.15
N GLU A 18 -33.10 -2.46 -4.44
CA GLU A 18 -34.28 -2.51 -5.30
C GLU A 18 -34.24 -3.74 -6.22
N ASN A 19 -35.37 -4.04 -6.85
CA ASN A 19 -35.43 -5.08 -7.86
C ASN A 19 -34.65 -4.67 -9.11
N ILE A 20 -33.77 -5.52 -9.62
CA ILE A 20 -32.96 -5.28 -10.81
C ILE A 20 -33.22 -6.40 -11.82
N ARG A 21 -33.65 -5.99 -13.01
CA ARG A 21 -33.78 -6.89 -14.15
C ARG A 21 -32.55 -6.74 -15.06
N PHE A 22 -31.74 -7.77 -15.17
CA PHE A 22 -30.54 -7.78 -15.99
C PHE A 22 -30.83 -8.31 -17.40
N LEU A 23 -30.35 -7.61 -18.40
CA LEU A 23 -30.39 -8.03 -19.82
C LEU A 23 -29.00 -7.86 -20.45
N PRO A 24 -28.66 -8.67 -21.46
CA PRO A 24 -27.53 -8.36 -22.33
C PRO A 24 -27.71 -7.00 -23.01
N GLY A 25 -26.61 -6.27 -23.19
CA GLY A 25 -26.56 -4.97 -23.86
C GLY A 25 -25.23 -4.77 -24.57
N ASP A 26 -25.06 -3.62 -25.22
CA ASP A 26 -23.84 -3.23 -25.91
C ASP A 26 -23.33 -1.89 -25.35
N GLY A 27 -22.02 -1.67 -25.44
CA GLY A 27 -21.40 -0.38 -25.10
C GLY A 27 -21.33 -0.09 -23.59
N GLY A 28 -21.07 -1.12 -22.77
CA GLY A 28 -20.85 -0.98 -21.33
C GLY A 28 -22.09 -1.26 -20.47
N ILE A 29 -22.53 -0.28 -19.68
CA ILE A 29 -23.66 -0.37 -18.75
C ILE A 29 -24.72 0.66 -19.16
N VAL A 30 -25.98 0.22 -19.30
CA VAL A 30 -27.13 1.12 -19.40
C VAL A 30 -28.11 0.79 -18.28
N LEU A 31 -28.42 1.79 -17.45
CA LEU A 31 -29.40 1.70 -16.38
C LEU A 31 -30.62 2.53 -16.72
N ILE A 32 -31.80 1.96 -16.51
CA ILE A 32 -33.09 2.65 -16.70
C ILE A 32 -33.93 2.43 -15.44
N LYS A 33 -34.39 3.51 -14.82
CA LYS A 33 -35.31 3.43 -13.68
C LYS A 33 -36.72 3.17 -14.20
N GLU A 34 -37.29 2.05 -13.81
CA GLU A 34 -38.67 1.63 -14.11
C GLU A 34 -39.56 1.86 -12.87
N ASP A 35 -40.88 1.77 -13.01
CA ASP A 35 -41.83 1.94 -11.91
C ASP A 35 -41.63 0.94 -10.77
N THR A 36 -41.18 -0.28 -11.08
CA THR A 36 -41.04 -1.39 -10.12
C THR A 36 -39.59 -1.75 -9.81
N GLY A 37 -38.62 -0.92 -10.18
CA GLY A 37 -37.20 -1.19 -9.97
C GLY A 37 -36.31 -0.64 -11.05
N TRP A 38 -35.30 -1.42 -11.46
CA TRP A 38 -34.31 -1.02 -12.45
C TRP A 38 -34.15 -2.05 -13.56
N LEU A 39 -33.99 -1.57 -14.79
CA LEU A 39 -33.45 -2.35 -15.90
C LEU A 39 -31.96 -2.04 -16.02
N ALA A 40 -31.12 -3.09 -15.99
CA ALA A 40 -29.69 -3.01 -16.21
C ALA A 40 -29.32 -3.80 -17.48
N GLN A 41 -28.91 -3.11 -18.53
CA GLN A 41 -28.34 -3.71 -19.73
C GLN A 41 -26.83 -3.73 -19.60
N LEU A 42 -26.21 -4.90 -19.72
CA LEU A 42 -24.77 -5.12 -19.48
C LEU A 42 -24.12 -5.72 -20.72
N GLU A 43 -23.05 -5.10 -21.20
CA GLU A 43 -22.21 -5.67 -22.25
C GLU A 43 -21.53 -6.97 -21.78
N GLN A 44 -21.09 -6.98 -20.52
CA GLN A 44 -20.46 -8.13 -19.91
C GLN A 44 -21.06 -8.41 -18.53
N PRO A 45 -21.28 -9.68 -18.14
CA PRO A 45 -21.91 -10.03 -16.86
C PRO A 45 -21.14 -9.53 -15.63
N TRP A 46 -19.81 -9.39 -15.69
CA TRP A 46 -18.99 -8.89 -14.57
C TRP A 46 -19.31 -7.44 -14.20
N MET A 47 -19.91 -6.69 -15.12
CA MET A 47 -20.34 -5.30 -14.89
C MET A 47 -21.55 -5.18 -13.93
N ALA A 48 -22.16 -6.31 -13.54
CA ALA A 48 -23.30 -6.33 -12.61
C ALA A 48 -22.96 -5.69 -11.26
N GLY A 49 -21.72 -5.85 -10.77
CA GLY A 49 -21.27 -5.21 -9.54
C GLY A 49 -21.31 -3.68 -9.64
N ARG A 50 -20.76 -3.12 -10.71
CA ARG A 50 -20.81 -1.66 -10.95
C ARG A 50 -22.24 -1.18 -11.09
N ALA A 51 -23.09 -1.91 -11.80
CA ALA A 51 -24.51 -1.58 -11.93
C ALA A 51 -25.21 -1.48 -10.55
N VAL A 52 -24.94 -2.42 -9.64
CA VAL A 52 -25.44 -2.34 -8.25
C VAL A 52 -24.91 -1.10 -7.52
N GLY A 53 -23.62 -0.78 -7.66
CA GLY A 53 -23.01 0.43 -7.08
C GLY A 53 -23.70 1.71 -7.58
N LEU A 54 -23.92 1.81 -8.90
CA LEU A 54 -24.59 2.94 -9.52
C LEU A 54 -26.06 3.06 -9.10
N ILE A 55 -26.81 1.96 -9.10
CA ILE A 55 -28.21 1.96 -8.65
C ILE A 55 -28.32 2.45 -7.20
N ARG A 56 -27.38 2.06 -6.32
CA ARG A 56 -27.34 2.56 -4.95
C ARG A 56 -27.04 4.06 -4.87
N ALA A 57 -26.14 4.57 -5.72
CA ALA A 57 -25.83 6.00 -5.80
C ALA A 57 -27.00 6.83 -6.31
N HIS A 58 -27.83 6.25 -7.18
CA HIS A 58 -28.99 6.87 -7.84
C HIS A 58 -30.34 6.36 -7.31
N SER A 59 -30.39 5.84 -6.08
CA SER A 59 -31.61 5.26 -5.51
C SER A 59 -32.79 6.25 -5.38
N ALA A 60 -32.50 7.54 -5.28
CA ALA A 60 -33.51 8.61 -5.18
C ALA A 60 -34.09 9.05 -6.55
N GLU A 61 -33.56 8.53 -7.67
CA GLU A 61 -33.99 8.94 -9.01
C GLU A 61 -35.42 8.46 -9.32
N LYS A 62 -36.09 9.22 -10.18
CA LYS A 62 -37.45 8.93 -10.59
C LYS A 62 -37.52 8.03 -11.83
N THR A 63 -38.66 7.38 -12.01
CA THR A 63 -39.00 6.62 -13.22
C THR A 63 -38.67 7.42 -14.50
N GLY A 64 -38.01 6.77 -15.45
CA GLY A 64 -37.54 7.36 -16.69
C GLY A 64 -36.09 7.88 -16.64
N PHE A 65 -35.44 7.93 -15.46
CA PHE A 65 -34.00 8.21 -15.38
C PHE A 65 -33.20 7.18 -16.15
N THR A 66 -32.22 7.61 -16.91
CA THR A 66 -31.34 6.74 -17.69
C THR A 66 -29.89 7.16 -17.50
N LEU A 67 -29.01 6.20 -17.22
CA LEU A 67 -27.56 6.39 -17.07
C LEU A 67 -26.81 5.43 -18.01
N ARG A 68 -25.76 5.93 -18.67
CA ARG A 68 -24.87 5.13 -19.51
C ARG A 68 -23.42 5.31 -19.03
N GLN A 69 -22.68 4.21 -18.95
CA GLN A 69 -21.24 4.23 -18.67
C GLN A 69 -20.52 3.19 -19.52
N THR A 70 -19.41 3.61 -20.13
CA THR A 70 -18.51 2.74 -20.89
C THR A 70 -17.09 2.93 -20.33
N PRO A 71 -16.40 1.86 -19.89
CA PRO A 71 -15.08 2.02 -19.31
C PRO A 71 -14.04 2.42 -20.36
N ALA A 72 -13.20 3.40 -20.04
CA ALA A 72 -12.09 3.85 -20.90
C ALA A 72 -10.94 2.81 -20.95
N LEU A 73 -10.87 1.92 -19.96
CA LEU A 73 -9.85 0.89 -19.84
C LEU A 73 -10.48 -0.50 -19.99
N GLU A 74 -9.76 -1.45 -20.57
CA GLU A 74 -10.22 -2.85 -20.63
C GLU A 74 -10.21 -3.53 -19.27
N SER A 75 -9.25 -3.15 -18.42
CA SER A 75 -9.13 -3.70 -17.08
C SER A 75 -8.61 -2.65 -16.10
N LEU A 76 -9.43 -2.32 -15.11
CA LEU A 76 -9.00 -1.68 -13.89
C LEU A 76 -8.83 -2.76 -12.82
N GLY A 77 -7.62 -2.92 -12.30
CA GLY A 77 -7.29 -3.87 -11.24
C GLY A 77 -6.81 -3.14 -9.97
N ALA A 78 -6.89 -3.84 -8.84
CA ALA A 78 -6.20 -3.46 -7.62
C ALA A 78 -5.15 -4.51 -7.26
N MET A 79 -4.11 -4.14 -6.51
CA MET A 79 -3.16 -5.09 -5.92
C MET A 79 -3.10 -4.88 -4.42
N LEU A 80 -3.40 -5.92 -3.68
CA LEU A 80 -3.32 -5.94 -2.22
C LEU A 80 -2.00 -6.58 -1.79
N ASP A 81 -1.17 -5.81 -1.10
CA ASP A 81 0.02 -6.33 -0.44
C ASP A 81 -0.39 -7.14 0.80
N CYS A 82 -0.02 -8.43 0.80
CA CYS A 82 -0.29 -9.37 1.88
C CYS A 82 1.00 -9.76 2.63
N SER A 83 2.16 -9.18 2.27
CA SER A 83 3.46 -9.68 2.68
C SER A 83 4.29 -8.72 3.52
N ARG A 84 4.06 -7.40 3.43
CA ARG A 84 4.79 -6.43 4.24
C ARG A 84 4.25 -6.38 5.67
N ASN A 85 4.51 -7.42 6.45
CA ASN A 85 4.08 -7.66 7.82
C ASN A 85 2.64 -8.18 7.97
N ALA A 86 1.64 -7.46 7.45
CA ALA A 86 0.23 -7.85 7.57
C ALA A 86 -0.16 -8.95 6.58
N VAL A 87 -0.90 -9.96 7.07
CA VAL A 87 -1.60 -10.96 6.25
C VAL A 87 -3.09 -10.73 6.43
N PRO A 88 -3.81 -10.14 5.46
CA PRO A 88 -5.24 -9.87 5.58
C PRO A 88 -6.05 -11.15 5.79
N ARG A 89 -7.09 -11.09 6.63
CA ARG A 89 -8.02 -12.21 6.83
C ARG A 89 -8.83 -12.44 5.56
N VAL A 90 -9.24 -13.69 5.33
CA VAL A 90 -10.10 -14.08 4.19
C VAL A 90 -11.35 -13.17 4.11
N GLU A 91 -11.99 -12.87 5.25
CA GLU A 91 -13.17 -12.01 5.28
C GLU A 91 -12.87 -10.54 4.94
N SER A 92 -11.67 -10.05 5.26
CA SER A 92 -11.24 -8.71 4.86
C SER A 92 -11.02 -8.62 3.35
N VAL A 93 -10.40 -9.65 2.75
CA VAL A 93 -10.24 -9.72 1.29
C VAL A 93 -11.60 -9.83 0.59
N LYS A 94 -12.51 -10.65 1.10
CA LYS A 94 -13.91 -10.74 0.58
C LYS A 94 -14.64 -9.40 0.70
N ARG A 95 -14.46 -8.69 1.81
CA ARG A 95 -15.03 -7.34 1.98
C ARG A 95 -14.48 -6.37 0.94
N LEU A 96 -13.16 -6.38 0.71
CA LEU A 96 -12.54 -5.58 -0.35
C LEU A 96 -13.10 -5.96 -1.72
N LEU A 97 -13.21 -7.24 -2.06
CA LEU A 97 -13.78 -7.73 -3.32
C LEU A 97 -15.20 -7.22 -3.54
N ARG A 98 -16.07 -7.21 -2.51
CA ARG A 98 -17.42 -6.63 -2.62
C ARG A 98 -17.40 -5.14 -2.94
N ILE A 99 -16.48 -4.40 -2.33
CA ILE A 99 -16.31 -2.96 -2.56
C ILE A 99 -15.79 -2.72 -3.99
N LEU A 100 -14.73 -3.42 -4.38
CA LEU A 100 -14.15 -3.34 -5.72
C LEU A 100 -15.16 -3.71 -6.82
N SER A 101 -16.00 -4.73 -6.59
CA SER A 101 -17.05 -5.11 -7.52
C SER A 101 -18.06 -3.97 -7.73
N ARG A 102 -18.51 -3.30 -6.65
CA ARG A 102 -19.40 -2.12 -6.76
C ARG A 102 -18.71 -0.92 -7.44
N MET A 103 -17.41 -0.75 -7.23
CA MET A 103 -16.61 0.28 -7.91
C MET A 103 -16.39 -0.03 -9.40
N GLY A 104 -16.56 -1.31 -9.82
CA GLY A 104 -16.37 -1.76 -11.20
C GLY A 104 -14.95 -2.18 -11.54
N TYR A 105 -14.19 -2.66 -10.55
CA TYR A 105 -12.89 -3.30 -10.75
C TYR A 105 -13.06 -4.69 -11.36
N ARG A 106 -12.15 -5.07 -12.28
CA ARG A 106 -12.17 -6.35 -12.97
C ARG A 106 -11.18 -7.37 -12.40
N ALA A 107 -10.13 -6.92 -11.72
CA ALA A 107 -9.10 -7.79 -11.18
C ALA A 107 -8.67 -7.36 -9.78
N LEU A 108 -8.23 -8.35 -8.98
CA LEU A 108 -7.46 -8.14 -7.76
C LEU A 108 -6.22 -9.01 -7.82
N GLN A 109 -5.04 -8.42 -7.67
CA GLN A 109 -3.80 -9.17 -7.44
C GLN A 109 -3.57 -9.31 -5.93
N LEU A 110 -3.17 -10.50 -5.49
CA LEU A 110 -2.65 -10.73 -4.14
C LEU A 110 -1.14 -10.78 -4.23
N TYR A 111 -0.47 -9.76 -3.74
CA TYR A 111 0.99 -9.72 -3.68
C TYR A 111 1.45 -10.51 -2.45
N MET A 112 2.13 -11.61 -2.72
CA MET A 112 2.50 -12.60 -1.71
C MET A 112 3.95 -13.01 -1.92
N GLU A 113 4.86 -12.51 -1.11
CA GLU A 113 6.27 -12.92 -1.16
C GLU A 113 6.41 -14.36 -0.67
N ASP A 114 6.10 -14.55 0.62
CA ASP A 114 6.23 -15.82 1.31
C ASP A 114 5.00 -16.18 2.17
N VAL A 115 3.89 -15.44 2.06
CA VAL A 115 2.72 -15.59 2.92
C VAL A 115 1.71 -16.62 2.42
N PHE A 116 2.22 -17.74 1.93
CA PHE A 116 1.44 -18.95 1.60
C PHE A 116 2.24 -20.21 1.98
N ILE A 117 1.55 -21.29 2.28
CA ILE A 117 2.19 -22.52 2.76
C ILE A 117 2.76 -23.30 1.58
N LEU A 118 4.05 -23.64 1.64
CA LEU A 118 4.69 -24.62 0.77
C LEU A 118 5.11 -25.82 1.61
N GLU A 119 4.48 -26.96 1.37
CA GLU A 119 4.61 -28.15 2.22
C GLU A 119 6.05 -28.68 2.27
N ASP A 120 6.77 -28.65 1.15
CA ASP A 120 8.16 -29.11 1.03
C ASP A 120 9.20 -28.09 1.50
N TYR A 121 8.76 -26.86 1.85
CA TYR A 121 9.62 -25.75 2.25
C TYR A 121 9.15 -25.14 3.59
N PRO A 122 9.34 -25.82 4.72
CA PRO A 122 8.74 -25.41 6.01
C PRO A 122 9.21 -24.05 6.54
N TYR A 123 10.35 -23.54 6.05
CA TYR A 123 10.84 -22.19 6.39
C TYR A 123 10.32 -21.09 5.44
N PHE A 124 9.64 -21.45 4.37
CA PHE A 124 8.97 -20.48 3.51
C PHE A 124 7.75 -19.92 4.23
N GLY A 125 7.78 -18.62 4.54
CA GLY A 125 6.74 -17.94 5.32
C GLY A 125 6.61 -18.41 6.78
N TYR A 126 7.66 -19.00 7.34
CA TYR A 126 7.65 -19.48 8.73
C TYR A 126 7.36 -18.35 9.72
N GLY A 127 6.37 -18.57 10.60
CA GLY A 127 5.91 -17.60 11.58
C GLY A 127 4.96 -16.51 11.03
N ARG A 128 4.73 -16.46 9.71
CA ARG A 128 3.94 -15.41 9.05
C ARG A 128 2.44 -15.68 8.98
N GLN A 129 1.98 -16.89 9.35
CA GLN A 129 0.57 -17.32 9.22
C GLN A 129 0.03 -17.19 7.79
N GLY A 130 0.82 -17.58 6.80
CA GLY A 130 0.47 -17.53 5.38
C GLY A 130 -0.85 -18.24 5.05
N TYR A 131 -1.34 -18.00 3.85
CA TYR A 131 -2.58 -18.61 3.36
C TYR A 131 -2.42 -20.10 3.08
N THR A 132 -3.41 -20.88 3.48
CA THR A 132 -3.59 -22.28 3.11
C THR A 132 -4.19 -22.40 1.69
N ASP A 133 -4.11 -23.62 1.09
CA ASP A 133 -4.78 -23.93 -0.20
C ASP A 133 -6.29 -23.64 -0.13
N ALA A 134 -6.93 -24.04 0.98
CA ALA A 134 -8.36 -23.83 1.17
C ALA A 134 -8.72 -22.34 1.24
N GLU A 135 -7.92 -21.50 1.90
CA GLU A 135 -8.15 -20.07 2.00
C GLU A 135 -7.99 -19.39 0.62
N LEU A 136 -6.90 -19.70 -0.12
CA LEU A 136 -6.67 -19.14 -1.46
C LEU A 136 -7.75 -19.57 -2.45
N SER A 137 -8.12 -20.87 -2.46
CA SER A 137 -9.17 -21.37 -3.34
C SER A 137 -10.55 -20.76 -3.00
N ALA A 138 -10.86 -20.56 -1.71
CA ALA A 138 -12.09 -19.89 -1.30
C ALA A 138 -12.13 -18.42 -1.72
N LEU A 139 -11.00 -17.74 -1.73
CA LEU A 139 -10.87 -16.36 -2.23
C LEU A 139 -11.04 -16.32 -3.76
N ASP A 140 -10.42 -17.26 -4.49
CA ASP A 140 -10.52 -17.35 -5.94
C ASP A 140 -11.95 -17.68 -6.39
N ASP A 141 -12.63 -18.61 -5.70
CA ASP A 141 -14.03 -18.94 -5.95
C ASP A 141 -14.96 -17.74 -5.73
N TYR A 142 -14.72 -17.01 -4.63
CA TYR A 142 -15.54 -15.86 -4.29
C TYR A 142 -15.34 -14.68 -5.25
N ALA A 143 -14.08 -14.39 -5.60
CA ALA A 143 -13.76 -13.36 -6.59
C ALA A 143 -14.39 -13.68 -7.95
N ALA A 144 -14.25 -14.94 -8.40
CA ALA A 144 -14.84 -15.39 -9.66
C ALA A 144 -16.37 -15.30 -9.65
N ALA A 145 -17.03 -15.59 -8.53
CA ALA A 145 -18.49 -15.43 -8.41
C ALA A 145 -18.93 -13.96 -8.53
N LEU A 146 -18.09 -13.01 -8.10
CA LEU A 146 -18.31 -11.57 -8.27
C LEU A 146 -17.89 -11.05 -9.67
N GLY A 147 -17.33 -11.90 -10.54
CA GLY A 147 -16.82 -11.49 -11.84
C GLY A 147 -15.46 -10.80 -11.79
N ILE A 148 -14.74 -10.88 -10.67
CA ILE A 148 -13.39 -10.36 -10.48
C ILE A 148 -12.38 -11.48 -10.72
N GLU A 149 -11.36 -11.22 -11.55
CA GLU A 149 -10.23 -12.14 -11.75
C GLU A 149 -9.26 -11.99 -10.56
N LEU A 150 -9.05 -13.06 -9.79
CA LEU A 150 -8.04 -13.07 -8.74
C LEU A 150 -6.71 -13.56 -9.32
N VAL A 151 -5.67 -12.73 -9.23
CA VAL A 151 -4.37 -13.00 -9.84
C VAL A 151 -3.30 -13.13 -8.76
N PRO A 152 -2.54 -14.24 -8.70
CA PRO A 152 -1.41 -14.34 -7.80
C PRO A 152 -0.26 -13.44 -8.27
N ALA A 153 0.33 -12.71 -7.32
CA ALA A 153 1.56 -11.97 -7.52
C ALA A 153 2.60 -12.52 -6.54
N VAL A 154 3.64 -13.14 -7.07
CA VAL A 154 4.67 -13.84 -6.31
C VAL A 154 6.04 -13.28 -6.64
N GLN A 155 7.04 -13.60 -5.84
CA GLN A 155 8.41 -13.21 -6.09
C GLN A 155 9.24 -14.42 -6.55
N THR A 156 10.01 -14.23 -7.62
CA THR A 156 10.85 -15.27 -8.21
C THR A 156 12.32 -14.88 -8.32
N LEU A 157 12.69 -13.71 -7.77
CA LEU A 157 14.06 -13.19 -7.82
C LEU A 157 14.47 -12.47 -6.54
N ALA A 158 13.82 -11.35 -6.19
CA ALA A 158 14.12 -10.52 -5.03
C ALA A 158 12.93 -10.44 -4.05
N HIS A 159 12.97 -9.55 -3.07
CA HIS A 159 11.93 -9.37 -2.04
C HIS A 159 11.60 -10.63 -1.21
N LEU A 160 12.56 -11.54 -1.05
CA LEU A 160 12.39 -12.78 -0.28
C LEU A 160 13.12 -12.76 1.08
N LYS A 161 13.42 -11.58 1.60
CA LYS A 161 14.17 -11.39 2.85
C LYS A 161 13.60 -12.20 4.01
N GLN A 162 12.26 -12.24 4.14
CA GLN A 162 11.62 -12.93 5.27
C GLN A 162 11.76 -14.45 5.21
N THR A 163 11.86 -15.03 4.01
CA THR A 163 12.20 -16.45 3.81
C THR A 163 13.71 -16.69 3.86
N LEU A 164 14.50 -15.85 3.21
CA LEU A 164 15.93 -16.06 3.02
C LEU A 164 16.78 -15.79 4.30
N LYS A 165 16.20 -15.13 5.31
CA LYS A 165 16.87 -14.91 6.61
C LYS A 165 17.15 -16.19 7.41
N TRP A 166 16.44 -17.30 7.12
CA TRP A 166 16.60 -18.54 7.85
C TRP A 166 17.83 -19.32 7.40
N ASP A 167 18.60 -19.86 8.32
CA ASP A 167 19.82 -20.64 8.00
C ASP A 167 19.53 -21.84 7.07
N ALA A 168 18.36 -22.45 7.20
CA ALA A 168 17.90 -23.51 6.30
C ALA A 168 17.76 -23.06 4.84
N MET A 169 17.60 -21.76 4.60
CA MET A 169 17.46 -21.15 3.26
C MET A 169 18.78 -20.52 2.76
N ARG A 170 19.85 -20.55 3.54
CA ARG A 170 21.14 -19.88 3.20
C ARG A 170 21.70 -20.25 1.84
N ASP A 171 21.43 -21.46 1.38
CA ASP A 171 21.91 -21.95 0.10
C ASP A 171 21.13 -21.41 -1.09
N TYR A 172 19.96 -20.82 -0.87
CA TYR A 172 19.16 -20.16 -1.88
C TYR A 172 19.52 -18.67 -2.05
N VAL A 173 20.31 -18.11 -1.13
CA VAL A 173 20.66 -16.68 -1.10
C VAL A 173 21.85 -16.42 -2.01
N ASP A 174 21.71 -15.46 -2.94
CA ASP A 174 22.85 -14.81 -3.59
C ASP A 174 23.42 -13.73 -2.67
N VAL A 175 22.64 -12.70 -2.42
CA VAL A 175 22.93 -11.61 -1.48
C VAL A 175 21.61 -11.04 -0.95
N ASP A 176 21.53 -10.76 0.34
CA ASP A 176 20.39 -10.19 1.06
C ASP A 176 19.07 -10.95 0.78
N ASP A 177 18.16 -10.32 0.04
CA ASP A 177 16.83 -10.82 -0.30
C ASP A 177 16.74 -11.47 -1.70
N ILE A 178 17.88 -11.60 -2.41
CA ILE A 178 17.97 -12.07 -3.80
C ILE A 178 18.32 -13.54 -3.86
N LEU A 179 17.58 -14.28 -4.69
CA LEU A 179 17.84 -15.70 -4.96
C LEU A 179 19.14 -15.93 -5.72
N LEU A 180 19.87 -16.97 -5.35
CA LEU A 180 21.03 -17.47 -6.08
C LEU A 180 20.58 -18.14 -7.38
N LEU A 181 20.93 -17.53 -8.50
CA LEU A 181 20.52 -17.98 -9.82
C LEU A 181 21.36 -19.16 -10.34
N ASP A 182 20.90 -19.79 -11.41
CA ASP A 182 21.52 -20.92 -12.09
C ASP A 182 21.68 -22.19 -11.24
N GLU A 183 21.03 -22.23 -10.06
CA GLU A 183 20.99 -23.40 -9.19
C GLU A 183 19.70 -24.20 -9.42
N GLU A 184 19.84 -25.54 -9.47
CA GLU A 184 18.71 -26.46 -9.66
C GLU A 184 17.68 -26.33 -8.53
N LYS A 185 18.14 -26.17 -7.27
CA LYS A 185 17.29 -26.00 -6.09
C LYS A 185 16.45 -24.73 -6.15
N THR A 186 16.98 -23.61 -6.68
CA THR A 186 16.24 -22.38 -6.91
C THR A 186 15.12 -22.62 -7.93
N GLY A 187 15.43 -23.37 -9.01
CA GLY A 187 14.41 -23.78 -9.99
C GLY A 187 13.30 -24.62 -9.36
N ARG A 188 13.63 -25.58 -8.48
CA ARG A 188 12.63 -26.40 -7.77
C ARG A 188 11.76 -25.59 -6.80
N LEU A 189 12.32 -24.58 -6.11
CA LEU A 189 11.54 -23.69 -5.26
C LEU A 189 10.51 -22.89 -6.09
N ILE A 190 10.94 -22.29 -7.20
CA ILE A 190 10.05 -21.54 -8.10
C ILE A 190 8.98 -22.46 -8.70
N GLU A 191 9.34 -23.68 -9.07
CA GLU A 191 8.39 -24.68 -9.57
C GLU A 191 7.34 -25.04 -8.50
N ALA A 192 7.74 -25.22 -7.24
CA ALA A 192 6.81 -25.47 -6.14
C ALA A 192 5.84 -24.29 -5.93
N ILE A 193 6.32 -23.03 -6.07
CA ILE A 193 5.47 -21.83 -6.04
C ILE A 193 4.42 -21.90 -7.16
N PHE A 194 4.83 -22.16 -8.41
CA PHE A 194 3.87 -22.22 -9.53
C PHE A 194 2.88 -23.38 -9.40
N ALA A 195 3.35 -24.55 -8.94
CA ALA A 195 2.47 -25.68 -8.66
C ALA A 195 1.40 -25.31 -7.61
N LYS A 196 1.78 -24.63 -6.54
CA LYS A 196 0.87 -24.10 -5.51
C LYS A 196 -0.13 -23.11 -6.10
N MET A 197 0.35 -22.12 -6.85
CA MET A 197 -0.52 -21.11 -7.47
C MET A 197 -1.51 -21.75 -8.43
N ARG A 198 -1.07 -22.72 -9.25
CA ARG A 198 -1.99 -23.42 -10.18
C ARG A 198 -3.07 -24.23 -9.47
N ARG A 199 -2.79 -24.83 -8.32
CA ARG A 199 -3.82 -25.53 -7.54
C ARG A 199 -4.90 -24.61 -7.00
N CYS A 200 -4.53 -23.37 -6.62
CA CYS A 200 -5.40 -22.45 -5.89
C CYS A 200 -6.12 -21.43 -6.77
N PHE A 201 -5.56 -21.07 -7.92
CA PHE A 201 -6.06 -19.99 -8.79
C PHE A 201 -6.46 -20.52 -10.17
N ARG A 202 -7.61 -20.06 -10.67
CA ARG A 202 -8.15 -20.42 -12.00
C ARG A 202 -7.62 -19.54 -13.13
N THR A 203 -7.07 -18.37 -12.80
CA THR A 203 -6.54 -17.43 -13.80
C THR A 203 -5.36 -18.03 -14.57
N GLU A 204 -5.17 -17.58 -15.80
CA GLU A 204 -3.96 -17.85 -16.58
C GLU A 204 -2.86 -16.79 -16.37
N LYS A 205 -3.14 -15.74 -15.62
CA LYS A 205 -2.17 -14.67 -15.34
C LYS A 205 -1.43 -14.92 -14.03
N ILE A 206 -0.17 -14.52 -13.99
CA ILE A 206 0.65 -14.49 -12.78
C ILE A 206 1.64 -13.32 -12.85
N ASN A 207 1.74 -12.55 -11.77
CA ASN A 207 2.82 -11.61 -11.61
C ASN A 207 4.00 -12.33 -10.95
N ILE A 208 5.16 -12.36 -11.60
CA ILE A 208 6.34 -13.10 -11.16
C ILE A 208 7.37 -12.22 -10.43
N GLY A 209 7.05 -10.94 -10.19
CA GLY A 209 7.90 -10.00 -9.48
C GLY A 209 9.10 -9.54 -10.31
N MET A 210 10.30 -9.87 -9.85
CA MET A 210 11.62 -9.55 -10.44
C MET A 210 12.03 -8.08 -10.36
N ASP A 211 11.37 -7.28 -9.53
CA ASP A 211 11.67 -5.89 -9.25
C ASP A 211 12.83 -5.74 -8.25
N GLU A 212 13.45 -4.56 -8.27
CA GLU A 212 14.41 -4.04 -7.30
C GLU A 212 15.58 -4.97 -6.91
N ALA A 213 15.95 -5.91 -7.77
CA ALA A 213 17.09 -6.81 -7.56
C ALA A 213 18.43 -6.05 -7.73
N HIS A 214 18.64 -5.01 -6.89
CA HIS A 214 19.76 -4.06 -7.04
C HIS A 214 21.14 -4.70 -6.98
N MET A 215 21.31 -5.83 -6.31
CA MET A 215 22.57 -6.54 -6.14
C MET A 215 22.62 -7.86 -6.93
N LEU A 216 21.73 -8.02 -7.92
CA LEU A 216 21.65 -9.21 -8.77
C LEU A 216 23.02 -9.66 -9.27
N GLY A 217 23.41 -10.90 -8.94
CA GLY A 217 24.65 -11.51 -9.41
C GLY A 217 25.92 -10.95 -8.76
N LEU A 218 25.82 -10.15 -7.69
CA LEU A 218 26.97 -9.51 -7.02
C LEU A 218 27.34 -10.17 -5.68
N GLY A 219 26.67 -11.25 -5.28
CA GLY A 219 26.92 -12.00 -4.06
C GLY A 219 27.65 -13.33 -4.32
N LYS A 220 27.05 -14.43 -3.90
CA LYS A 220 27.61 -15.80 -4.11
C LYS A 220 27.71 -16.15 -5.59
N TYR A 221 26.82 -15.60 -6.43
CA TYR A 221 26.90 -15.79 -7.87
C TYR A 221 28.25 -15.30 -8.41
N LEU A 222 28.66 -14.06 -8.05
CA LEU A 222 29.95 -13.49 -8.42
C LEU A 222 31.12 -14.37 -7.98
N GLN A 223 31.05 -14.90 -6.75
CA GLN A 223 32.11 -15.77 -6.21
C GLN A 223 32.25 -17.08 -6.98
N LYS A 224 31.13 -17.64 -7.46
CA LYS A 224 31.10 -18.93 -8.16
C LYS A 224 31.41 -18.82 -9.65
N HIS A 225 30.92 -17.77 -10.31
CA HIS A 225 30.87 -17.69 -11.78
C HIS A 225 31.67 -16.51 -12.35
N GLY A 226 32.18 -15.62 -11.50
CA GLY A 226 32.77 -14.35 -11.93
C GLY A 226 31.70 -13.33 -12.34
N PHE A 227 32.14 -12.15 -12.78
CA PHE A 227 31.23 -11.11 -13.22
C PHE A 227 30.49 -11.52 -14.50
N THR A 228 29.19 -11.39 -14.48
CA THR A 228 28.29 -11.61 -15.62
C THR A 228 27.52 -10.32 -15.85
N ASP A 229 27.30 -9.93 -17.12
CA ASP A 229 26.43 -8.81 -17.44
C ASP A 229 25.05 -9.02 -16.83
N ARG A 230 24.59 -8.04 -16.06
CA ARG A 230 23.40 -8.15 -15.22
C ARG A 230 22.10 -8.17 -16.02
N THR A 231 22.05 -7.49 -17.17
CA THR A 231 20.92 -7.55 -18.09
C THR A 231 20.79 -8.95 -18.68
N GLN A 232 21.89 -9.54 -19.11
CA GLN A 232 21.91 -10.92 -19.64
C GLN A 232 21.58 -11.94 -18.55
N LEU A 233 22.03 -11.70 -17.32
CA LEU A 233 21.70 -12.57 -16.18
C LEU A 233 20.19 -12.51 -15.86
N LEU A 234 19.60 -11.32 -15.82
CA LEU A 234 18.18 -11.11 -15.60
C LEU A 234 17.34 -11.79 -16.70
N LEU A 235 17.69 -11.57 -17.97
CA LEU A 235 16.98 -12.16 -19.11
C LEU A 235 17.05 -13.69 -19.10
N ARG A 236 18.21 -14.27 -18.81
CA ARG A 236 18.37 -15.73 -18.71
C ARG A 236 17.52 -16.32 -17.57
N HIS A 237 17.46 -15.62 -16.43
CA HIS A 237 16.60 -16.05 -15.34
C HIS A 237 15.12 -15.92 -15.71
N PHE A 238 14.72 -14.81 -16.32
CA PHE A 238 13.37 -14.61 -16.83
C PHE A 238 12.96 -15.72 -17.80
N GLU A 239 13.80 -16.07 -18.78
CA GLU A 239 13.50 -17.17 -19.73
C GLU A 239 13.19 -18.49 -19.02
N ARG A 240 13.95 -18.84 -17.97
CA ARG A 240 13.71 -20.04 -17.15
C ARG A 240 12.38 -19.96 -16.40
N VAL A 241 12.13 -18.82 -15.74
CA VAL A 241 10.89 -18.61 -14.97
C VAL A 241 9.68 -18.60 -15.88
N HIS A 242 9.78 -17.96 -17.06
CA HIS A 242 8.74 -17.97 -18.09
C HIS A 242 8.41 -19.39 -18.57
N CYS A 243 9.44 -20.20 -18.88
CA CYS A 243 9.25 -21.60 -19.26
C CYS A 243 8.55 -22.41 -18.15
N LEU A 244 8.92 -22.18 -16.90
CA LEU A 244 8.26 -22.82 -15.75
C LEU A 244 6.80 -22.37 -15.63
N ALA A 245 6.52 -21.07 -15.69
CA ALA A 245 5.17 -20.53 -15.62
C ALA A 245 4.25 -21.12 -16.69
N ASN A 246 4.75 -21.19 -17.96
CA ASN A 246 3.99 -21.76 -19.07
C ASN A 246 3.70 -23.24 -18.89
N ARG A 247 4.59 -24.05 -18.30
CA ARG A 247 4.31 -25.47 -17.97
C ARG A 247 3.12 -25.64 -17.04
N TYR A 248 2.88 -24.63 -16.16
CA TYR A 248 1.73 -24.58 -15.27
C TYR A 248 0.54 -23.81 -15.87
N GLY A 249 0.59 -23.44 -17.16
CA GLY A 249 -0.50 -22.75 -17.86
C GLY A 249 -0.68 -21.29 -17.45
N PHE A 250 0.40 -20.65 -16.99
CA PHE A 250 0.41 -19.22 -16.68
C PHE A 250 1.05 -18.40 -17.80
N ARG A 251 0.51 -17.20 -18.01
CA ARG A 251 1.08 -16.11 -18.79
C ARG A 251 1.65 -15.09 -17.83
N PRO A 252 2.97 -14.94 -17.72
CA PRO A 252 3.58 -14.08 -16.72
C PRO A 252 3.48 -12.60 -17.06
N MET A 253 3.44 -11.79 -16.02
CA MET A 253 3.75 -10.36 -16.03
C MET A 253 4.84 -10.09 -14.99
N LEU A 254 5.67 -9.07 -15.23
CA LEU A 254 6.75 -8.70 -14.31
C LEU A 254 6.92 -7.19 -14.25
N TRP A 255 7.52 -6.70 -13.17
CA TRP A 255 7.88 -5.31 -13.02
C TRP A 255 9.01 -4.93 -13.96
N SER A 256 8.94 -3.75 -14.56
CA SER A 256 9.85 -3.32 -15.63
C SER A 256 11.10 -2.59 -15.14
N ASP A 257 11.13 -2.18 -13.87
CA ASP A 257 12.14 -1.27 -13.33
C ASP A 257 13.57 -1.74 -13.51
N MET A 258 13.85 -3.05 -13.37
CA MET A 258 15.19 -3.56 -13.49
C MET A 258 15.80 -3.36 -14.90
N PHE A 259 14.99 -3.37 -15.96
CA PHE A 259 15.48 -3.10 -17.31
C PHE A 259 15.96 -1.66 -17.46
N PHE A 260 15.20 -0.72 -16.92
CA PHE A 260 15.56 0.70 -16.91
C PHE A 260 16.71 1.00 -15.95
N ARG A 261 16.68 0.45 -14.73
CA ARG A 261 17.77 0.63 -13.76
C ARG A 261 19.12 0.15 -14.26
N LEU A 262 19.16 -1.00 -14.93
CA LEU A 262 20.39 -1.54 -15.50
C LEU A 262 20.89 -0.68 -16.68
N ALA A 263 19.99 -0.10 -17.46
CA ALA A 263 20.34 0.80 -18.56
C ALA A 263 20.77 2.20 -18.10
N ALA A 264 20.21 2.70 -16.98
CA ALA A 264 20.41 4.06 -16.48
C ALA A 264 21.32 4.15 -15.23
N GLY A 265 22.13 3.11 -14.95
CA GLY A 265 23.08 3.14 -13.84
C GLY A 265 22.42 3.15 -12.45
N GLY A 266 21.23 2.59 -12.33
CA GLY A 266 20.47 2.45 -11.07
C GLY A 266 19.20 3.29 -10.98
N GLU A 267 19.05 4.30 -11.84
CA GLU A 267 17.85 5.14 -11.87
C GLU A 267 16.72 4.49 -12.67
N TYR A 268 15.48 4.56 -12.18
CA TYR A 268 14.34 3.99 -12.87
C TYR A 268 13.67 4.99 -13.83
N TYR A 269 13.38 6.20 -13.36
CA TYR A 269 12.56 7.17 -14.10
C TYR A 269 13.37 8.00 -15.12
N ARG A 270 14.07 7.28 -15.99
CA ARG A 270 14.93 7.84 -17.06
C ARG A 270 14.39 7.42 -18.43
N ALA A 271 13.40 8.18 -18.93
CA ALA A 271 12.82 7.95 -20.25
C ALA A 271 13.80 8.18 -21.43
N ASP A 272 14.87 8.91 -21.18
CA ASP A 272 15.95 9.20 -22.11
C ASP A 272 17.04 8.11 -22.17
N CYS A 273 16.97 7.08 -21.31
CA CYS A 273 17.91 5.96 -21.38
C CYS A 273 17.50 4.97 -22.50
N THR A 274 18.48 4.33 -23.08
CA THR A 274 18.28 3.26 -24.07
C THR A 274 18.32 1.92 -23.36
N VAL A 275 17.17 1.27 -23.23
CA VAL A 275 17.10 -0.12 -22.79
C VAL A 275 17.68 -1.02 -23.88
N ASP A 276 18.46 -2.04 -23.49
CA ASP A 276 19.07 -2.98 -24.44
C ASP A 276 17.99 -3.60 -25.35
N PRO A 277 18.10 -3.49 -26.69
CA PRO A 277 17.12 -4.04 -27.63
C PRO A 277 16.85 -5.54 -27.43
N SER A 278 17.82 -6.29 -26.92
CA SER A 278 17.64 -7.72 -26.62
C SER A 278 16.56 -7.99 -25.58
N VAL A 279 16.18 -6.99 -24.76
CA VAL A 279 15.05 -7.11 -23.83
C VAL A 279 13.75 -7.32 -24.60
N GLY A 280 13.43 -6.45 -25.57
CA GLY A 280 12.23 -6.57 -26.39
C GLY A 280 12.22 -7.83 -27.25
N GLU A 281 13.37 -8.23 -27.81
CA GLU A 281 13.50 -9.43 -28.63
C GLU A 281 13.27 -10.72 -27.84
N LYS A 282 13.64 -10.74 -26.56
CA LYS A 282 13.54 -11.91 -25.68
C LYS A 282 12.25 -11.99 -24.88
N LEU A 283 11.47 -10.92 -24.85
CA LEU A 283 10.17 -10.92 -24.17
C LEU A 283 9.14 -11.62 -25.07
N PRO A 284 8.58 -12.79 -24.66
CA PRO A 284 7.51 -13.44 -25.39
C PRO A 284 6.26 -12.55 -25.47
N GLY A 285 5.52 -12.68 -26.59
CA GLY A 285 4.35 -11.84 -26.85
C GLY A 285 3.19 -12.01 -25.85
N ASP A 286 3.20 -13.05 -25.02
CA ASP A 286 2.25 -13.30 -23.94
C ASP A 286 2.66 -12.68 -22.59
N THR A 287 3.86 -12.09 -22.52
CA THR A 287 4.38 -11.42 -21.31
C THR A 287 3.95 -9.96 -21.26
N ALA A 288 3.49 -9.51 -20.11
CA ALA A 288 3.20 -8.10 -19.86
C ALA A 288 4.29 -7.46 -18.97
N LEU A 289 4.72 -6.25 -19.31
CA LEU A 289 5.54 -5.42 -18.43
C LEU A 289 4.66 -4.49 -17.59
N ILE A 290 4.96 -4.44 -16.29
CA ILE A 290 4.28 -3.54 -15.35
C ILE A 290 5.19 -2.34 -15.12
N TYR A 291 4.78 -1.18 -15.64
CA TYR A 291 5.39 0.12 -15.33
C TYR A 291 4.73 0.70 -14.10
N TRP A 292 5.49 0.94 -13.02
CA TRP A 292 4.99 1.58 -11.81
C TRP A 292 5.53 3.01 -11.67
N ASP A 293 4.62 3.97 -11.40
CA ASP A 293 4.97 5.33 -11.00
C ASP A 293 3.89 5.88 -10.05
N TYR A 294 4.31 6.25 -8.84
CA TYR A 294 3.44 6.60 -7.72
C TYR A 294 3.62 8.05 -7.27
N TYR A 295 4.47 8.84 -7.92
CA TYR A 295 5.11 9.98 -7.27
C TYR A 295 5.05 11.27 -8.07
N SER A 296 4.55 11.28 -9.29
CA SER A 296 4.63 12.43 -10.18
C SER A 296 3.31 13.21 -10.27
N PHE A 297 3.42 14.52 -10.29
CA PHE A 297 2.35 15.44 -10.67
C PHE A 297 2.64 16.05 -12.06
N ASP A 298 3.41 15.37 -12.88
CA ASP A 298 3.79 15.80 -14.22
C ASP A 298 3.33 14.76 -15.26
N SER A 299 2.32 15.13 -16.04
CA SER A 299 1.78 14.28 -17.12
C SER A 299 2.82 14.00 -18.21
N ALA A 300 3.76 14.93 -18.47
CA ALA A 300 4.80 14.74 -19.47
C ALA A 300 5.79 13.63 -19.07
N ARG A 301 6.05 13.46 -17.78
CA ARG A 301 6.85 12.34 -17.26
C ARG A 301 6.16 11.00 -17.52
N TYR A 302 4.85 10.89 -17.23
CA TYR A 302 4.09 9.68 -17.52
C TYR A 302 4.09 9.36 -19.02
N ASP A 303 3.84 10.35 -19.89
CA ASP A 303 3.88 10.18 -21.35
C ASP A 303 5.25 9.68 -21.81
N ALA A 304 6.34 10.30 -21.36
CA ALA A 304 7.70 9.92 -21.75
C ALA A 304 8.05 8.48 -21.31
N MET A 305 7.73 8.12 -20.07
CA MET A 305 8.00 6.78 -19.56
C MET A 305 7.13 5.71 -20.22
N LEU A 306 5.83 5.97 -20.45
CA LEU A 306 4.96 5.06 -21.18
C LEU A 306 5.46 4.83 -22.61
N ASN A 307 5.87 5.88 -23.32
CA ASN A 307 6.48 5.77 -24.63
C ASN A 307 7.75 4.92 -24.62
N ALA A 308 8.64 5.10 -23.63
CA ALA A 308 9.85 4.29 -23.49
C ALA A 308 9.51 2.79 -23.28
N HIS A 309 8.49 2.47 -22.49
CA HIS A 309 8.02 1.09 -22.30
C HIS A 309 7.39 0.50 -23.57
N LEU A 310 6.58 1.28 -24.30
CA LEU A 310 5.93 0.85 -25.54
C LEU A 310 6.93 0.54 -26.66
N GLN A 311 8.15 1.10 -26.59
CA GLN A 311 9.24 0.71 -27.50
C GLN A 311 9.77 -0.70 -27.21
N ILE A 312 9.60 -1.22 -25.99
CA ILE A 312 10.03 -2.56 -25.60
C ILE A 312 8.95 -3.58 -25.96
N THR A 313 7.70 -3.32 -25.60
CA THR A 313 6.56 -4.23 -25.85
C THR A 313 5.25 -3.43 -25.86
N PRO A 314 4.24 -3.85 -26.66
CA PRO A 314 2.91 -3.26 -26.59
C PRO A 314 2.10 -3.70 -25.35
N ASN A 315 2.54 -4.75 -24.64
CA ASN A 315 1.82 -5.32 -23.51
C ASN A 315 2.23 -4.62 -22.21
N ILE A 316 1.76 -3.41 -22.00
CA ILE A 316 2.05 -2.62 -20.79
C ILE A 316 0.84 -2.60 -19.87
N VAL A 317 1.11 -2.84 -18.57
CA VAL A 317 0.20 -2.54 -17.46
C VAL A 317 0.77 -1.33 -16.72
N PHE A 318 0.00 -0.26 -16.58
CA PHE A 318 0.41 0.85 -15.73
C PHE A 318 0.01 0.58 -14.29
N ALA A 319 0.95 0.69 -13.36
CA ALA A 319 0.70 0.54 -11.94
C ALA A 319 0.74 1.89 -11.24
N ALA A 320 -0.40 2.31 -10.71
CA ALA A 320 -0.59 3.45 -9.81
C ALA A 320 -0.56 2.99 -8.34
N SER A 321 -0.64 3.90 -7.39
CA SER A 321 -0.74 3.56 -5.98
C SER A 321 -1.87 4.30 -5.26
N ALA A 322 -2.63 3.55 -4.47
CA ALA A 322 -3.45 4.06 -3.37
C ALA A 322 -2.59 4.01 -2.10
N ARG A 323 -1.81 5.08 -1.90
CA ARG A 323 -0.67 5.10 -1.00
C ARG A 323 -1.07 5.00 0.46
N LYS A 324 -0.56 3.97 1.12
CA LYS A 324 -0.67 3.72 2.56
C LYS A 324 0.63 3.16 3.18
N ALA A 325 1.63 2.95 2.37
CA ALA A 325 2.94 2.46 2.77
C ALA A 325 3.67 3.48 3.66
N ASN A 326 4.56 2.98 4.53
CA ASN A 326 5.39 3.80 5.41
C ASN A 326 4.60 4.80 6.28
N SER A 327 3.37 4.44 6.70
CA SER A 327 2.44 5.36 7.35
C SER A 327 1.46 4.64 8.26
N TYR A 328 0.99 5.33 9.31
CA TYR A 328 -0.19 4.93 10.07
C TYR A 328 -1.51 5.38 9.43
N VAL A 329 -1.45 6.35 8.55
CA VAL A 329 -2.61 6.99 7.91
C VAL A 329 -2.48 6.97 6.38
N PRO A 330 -3.58 6.96 5.62
CA PRO A 330 -3.54 6.90 4.15
C PRO A 330 -3.13 8.26 3.56
N CYS A 331 -2.44 8.24 2.40
CA CYS A 331 -2.07 9.44 1.66
C CYS A 331 -2.98 9.64 0.43
N ASN A 332 -4.30 9.68 0.64
CA ASN A 332 -5.28 9.75 -0.44
C ASN A 332 -5.14 11.02 -1.30
N HIS A 333 -4.95 12.20 -0.69
CA HIS A 333 -4.80 13.45 -1.45
C HIS A 333 -3.65 13.39 -2.45
N PHE A 334 -2.49 12.89 -2.00
CA PHE A 334 -1.33 12.71 -2.87
C PHE A 334 -1.60 11.71 -4.00
N SER A 335 -2.20 10.57 -3.68
CA SER A 335 -2.52 9.52 -4.65
C SER A 335 -3.55 9.95 -5.69
N ILE A 336 -4.55 10.72 -5.28
CA ILE A 336 -5.56 11.30 -6.15
C ILE A 336 -4.92 12.31 -7.12
N GLU A 337 -4.00 13.14 -6.62
CA GLU A 337 -3.29 14.09 -7.47
C GLU A 337 -2.40 13.38 -8.49
N CYS A 338 -1.65 12.33 -8.11
CA CYS A 338 -0.94 11.49 -9.07
C CYS A 338 -1.89 10.90 -10.14
N ALA A 339 -3.08 10.43 -9.74
CA ALA A 339 -4.06 9.85 -10.66
C ALA A 339 -4.57 10.87 -11.71
N ARG A 340 -4.76 12.15 -11.32
CA ARG A 340 -5.15 13.24 -12.23
C ARG A 340 -4.17 13.42 -13.38
N HIS A 341 -2.87 13.21 -13.11
CA HIS A 341 -1.81 13.37 -14.11
C HIS A 341 -1.53 12.08 -14.88
N ALA A 342 -1.66 10.91 -14.23
CA ALA A 342 -1.37 9.63 -14.85
C ALA A 342 -2.47 9.12 -15.79
N PHE A 343 -3.75 9.29 -15.41
CA PHE A 343 -4.87 8.74 -16.20
C PHE A 343 -4.95 9.30 -17.62
N PRO A 344 -4.87 10.63 -17.86
CA PRO A 344 -4.87 11.16 -19.22
C PRO A 344 -3.72 10.63 -20.08
N ALA A 345 -2.51 10.48 -19.51
CA ALA A 345 -1.37 9.90 -20.20
C ALA A 345 -1.62 8.43 -20.57
N CYS A 346 -2.18 7.63 -19.67
CA CYS A 346 -2.56 6.25 -19.98
C CYS A 346 -3.54 6.17 -21.15
N VAL A 347 -4.58 7.00 -21.16
CA VAL A 347 -5.57 7.03 -22.25
C VAL A 347 -4.93 7.47 -23.56
N ALA A 348 -4.13 8.55 -23.56
CA ALA A 348 -3.47 9.08 -24.75
C ALA A 348 -2.49 8.07 -25.38
N GLN A 349 -1.78 7.30 -24.56
CA GLN A 349 -0.84 6.27 -24.98
C GLN A 349 -1.50 4.90 -25.28
N GLY A 350 -2.83 4.80 -25.18
CA GLY A 350 -3.56 3.57 -25.46
C GLY A 350 -3.32 2.45 -24.46
N ILE A 351 -2.95 2.79 -23.22
CA ILE A 351 -2.78 1.80 -22.14
C ILE A 351 -4.16 1.23 -21.79
N ARG A 352 -4.27 -0.09 -21.85
CA ARG A 352 -5.54 -0.81 -21.72
C ARG A 352 -5.78 -1.34 -20.30
N GLN A 353 -4.72 -1.45 -19.49
CA GLN A 353 -4.77 -2.05 -18.16
C GLN A 353 -4.09 -1.14 -17.15
N VAL A 354 -4.79 -0.84 -16.06
CA VAL A 354 -4.26 -0.12 -14.90
C VAL A 354 -4.40 -0.98 -13.65
N LEU A 355 -3.36 -0.97 -12.83
CA LEU A 355 -3.29 -1.68 -11.56
C LEU A 355 -3.05 -0.68 -10.43
N VAL A 356 -4.00 -0.53 -9.50
CA VAL A 356 -3.86 0.37 -8.35
C VAL A 356 -3.33 -0.42 -7.16
N THR A 357 -2.09 -0.14 -6.76
CA THR A 357 -1.40 -0.90 -5.70
C THR A 357 -1.70 -0.35 -4.30
N LEU A 358 -1.80 -1.26 -3.32
CA LEU A 358 -1.96 -0.95 -1.90
C LEU A 358 -0.78 -1.51 -1.11
N TRP A 359 0.42 -0.95 -1.35
CA TRP A 359 1.64 -1.37 -0.68
C TRP A 359 1.58 -1.18 0.84
N GLY A 360 2.18 -2.11 1.57
CA GLY A 360 2.24 -2.12 3.02
C GLY A 360 3.63 -1.88 3.61
N ASP A 361 4.57 -1.38 2.80
CA ASP A 361 5.97 -1.27 3.19
C ASP A 361 6.16 -0.70 4.59
N ASN A 362 7.16 -1.24 5.26
CA ASN A 362 7.59 -0.89 6.60
C ASN A 362 6.50 -1.09 7.66
N GLY A 363 5.89 -2.31 7.65
CA GLY A 363 5.10 -2.80 8.78
C GLY A 363 3.59 -2.80 8.59
N ALA A 364 3.05 -2.38 7.44
CA ALA A 364 1.61 -2.32 7.14
C ALA A 364 0.78 -1.62 8.24
N GLU A 365 1.33 -0.56 8.80
CA GLU A 365 0.75 0.16 9.95
C GLU A 365 -0.59 0.82 9.60
N CYS A 366 -0.76 1.25 8.34
CA CYS A 366 -2.03 1.81 7.85
C CYS A 366 -3.01 0.70 7.42
N SER A 367 -4.30 0.92 7.71
CA SER A 367 -5.38 0.02 7.27
C SER A 367 -5.45 -0.09 5.74
N LEU A 368 -5.73 -1.30 5.23
CA LEU A 368 -6.00 -1.50 3.81
C LEU A 368 -7.24 -0.72 3.34
N PHE A 369 -8.22 -0.51 4.24
CA PHE A 369 -9.45 0.21 3.92
C PHE A 369 -9.31 1.74 3.96
N GLY A 370 -8.22 2.27 4.53
CA GLY A 370 -7.95 3.70 4.51
C GLY A 370 -7.75 4.28 3.10
N ALA A 371 -7.33 3.44 2.15
CA ALA A 371 -7.05 3.84 0.76
C ALA A 371 -8.28 3.77 -0.18
N LEU A 372 -9.48 3.47 0.33
CA LEU A 372 -10.70 3.35 -0.49
C LEU A 372 -11.04 4.61 -1.30
N PRO A 373 -10.81 5.86 -0.84
CA PRO A 373 -11.02 7.03 -1.67
C PRO A 373 -10.22 7.02 -2.96
N THR A 374 -8.95 6.69 -2.91
CA THR A 374 -8.12 6.61 -4.12
C THR A 374 -8.61 5.53 -5.09
N LEU A 375 -9.05 4.37 -4.56
CA LEU A 375 -9.64 3.31 -5.40
C LEU A 375 -10.93 3.78 -6.08
N GLN A 376 -11.82 4.49 -5.36
CA GLN A 376 -13.04 5.04 -5.97
C GLN A 376 -12.71 6.09 -7.03
N TYR A 377 -11.71 6.94 -6.77
CA TYR A 377 -11.28 7.97 -7.72
C TYR A 377 -10.83 7.35 -9.05
N TRP A 378 -9.97 6.32 -9.01
CA TRP A 378 -9.57 5.57 -10.20
C TRP A 378 -10.76 4.90 -10.92
N ALA A 379 -11.74 4.38 -10.16
CA ALA A 379 -12.95 3.83 -10.74
C ALA A 379 -13.75 4.88 -11.52
N GLU A 380 -13.93 6.08 -10.94
CA GLU A 380 -14.66 7.16 -11.65
C GLU A 380 -13.91 7.62 -12.91
N LEU A 381 -12.59 7.79 -12.83
CA LEU A 381 -11.79 8.10 -14.03
C LEU A 381 -11.97 7.02 -15.11
N CYS A 382 -11.91 5.75 -14.76
CA CYS A 382 -12.06 4.63 -15.69
C CYS A 382 -13.46 4.61 -16.34
N TRP A 383 -14.55 4.79 -15.54
CA TRP A 383 -15.91 4.60 -15.99
C TRP A 383 -16.56 5.86 -16.56
N ARG A 384 -16.06 7.05 -16.21
CA ARG A 384 -16.64 8.34 -16.59
C ARG A 384 -15.68 9.25 -17.35
N GLY A 385 -14.37 8.95 -17.33
CA GLY A 385 -13.32 9.83 -17.85
C GLY A 385 -12.98 11.00 -16.91
N GLU A 386 -13.78 11.23 -15.88
CA GLU A 386 -13.64 12.33 -14.91
C GLU A 386 -14.16 11.89 -13.53
N ALA A 387 -13.74 12.58 -12.49
CA ALA A 387 -14.20 12.37 -11.12
C ALA A 387 -14.64 13.72 -10.51
N GLU A 388 -15.91 14.07 -10.73
CA GLU A 388 -16.54 15.26 -10.18
C GLU A 388 -17.01 15.05 -8.74
N ASP A 389 -16.81 16.03 -7.86
CA ASP A 389 -16.99 15.92 -6.42
C ASP A 389 -18.36 15.34 -5.99
N GLY A 390 -19.47 15.92 -6.45
CA GLY A 390 -20.79 15.47 -6.02
C GLY A 390 -21.11 14.02 -6.42
N ALA A 391 -20.80 13.64 -7.65
CA ALA A 391 -21.03 12.28 -8.14
C ALA A 391 -20.04 11.28 -7.52
N LEU A 392 -18.79 11.70 -7.29
CA LEU A 392 -17.76 10.91 -6.63
C LEU A 392 -18.14 10.58 -5.19
N HIS A 393 -18.63 11.57 -4.41
CA HIS A 393 -19.08 11.36 -3.03
C HIS A 393 -20.26 10.38 -2.94
N ALA A 394 -21.25 10.54 -3.84
CA ALA A 394 -22.40 9.62 -3.91
C ALA A 394 -21.97 8.20 -4.29
N ALA A 395 -21.07 8.04 -5.25
CA ALA A 395 -20.52 6.75 -5.65
C ALA A 395 -19.73 6.10 -4.52
N PHE A 396 -18.90 6.87 -3.82
CA PHE A 396 -18.15 6.37 -2.66
C PHE A 396 -19.07 5.88 -1.54
N ALA A 397 -20.07 6.69 -1.17
CA ALA A 397 -21.05 6.31 -0.15
C ALA A 397 -21.81 5.02 -0.52
N ALA A 398 -22.19 4.88 -1.79
CA ALA A 398 -22.87 3.69 -2.31
C ALA A 398 -21.95 2.44 -2.31
N CYS A 399 -20.68 2.58 -2.68
CA CYS A 399 -19.74 1.48 -2.82
C CYS A 399 -19.11 1.07 -1.49
N ALA A 400 -18.62 2.03 -0.72
CA ALA A 400 -17.88 1.81 0.53
C ALA A 400 -18.78 1.79 1.78
N LYS A 401 -20.02 2.30 1.70
CA LYS A 401 -20.90 2.53 2.85
C LYS A 401 -20.24 3.45 3.90
N GLY A 402 -19.55 4.48 3.44
CA GLY A 402 -18.86 5.48 4.25
C GLY A 402 -19.00 6.86 3.65
N ASP A 403 -18.68 7.89 4.39
CA ASP A 403 -18.61 9.25 3.90
C ASP A 403 -17.22 9.52 3.28
N TRP A 404 -17.17 10.26 2.19
CA TRP A 404 -15.95 10.57 1.47
C TRP A 404 -15.00 11.45 2.29
N GLU A 405 -15.53 12.52 2.89
CA GLU A 405 -14.74 13.46 3.68
C GLU A 405 -14.22 12.82 4.97
N ASP A 406 -15.03 11.98 5.63
CA ASP A 406 -14.58 11.21 6.79
C ASP A 406 -13.33 10.35 6.45
N PHE A 407 -13.35 9.68 5.30
CA PHE A 407 -12.22 8.86 4.86
C PHE A 407 -10.98 9.68 4.45
N LEU A 408 -11.18 10.87 3.85
CA LEU A 408 -10.08 11.79 3.57
C LEU A 408 -9.47 12.33 4.87
N ALA A 409 -10.29 12.63 5.87
CA ALA A 409 -9.85 13.13 7.17
C ALA A 409 -8.88 12.15 7.89
N LEU A 410 -8.95 10.84 7.60
CA LEU A 410 -7.96 9.88 8.10
C LEU A 410 -6.52 10.21 7.68
N GLY A 411 -6.33 10.85 6.53
CA GLY A 411 -5.02 11.20 5.97
C GLY A 411 -4.48 12.56 6.41
N GLU A 412 -5.31 13.41 7.03
CA GLU A 412 -4.94 14.78 7.38
C GLU A 412 -3.68 14.90 8.27
N PRO A 413 -3.40 14.00 9.23
CA PRO A 413 -2.23 14.11 10.09
C PRO A 413 -0.85 14.08 9.39
N VAL A 414 -0.78 13.77 8.08
CA VAL A 414 0.50 13.82 7.34
C VAL A 414 0.92 15.23 6.96
N PHE A 415 -0.02 16.20 6.95
CA PHE A 415 0.25 17.54 6.46
C PHE A 415 0.85 18.44 7.54
N THR A 416 1.82 19.23 7.13
CA THR A 416 2.51 20.23 7.94
C THR A 416 2.60 21.53 7.15
N SER A 417 3.07 22.61 7.79
CA SER A 417 3.38 23.85 7.07
C SER A 417 4.36 23.65 5.92
N ASP A 418 5.32 22.71 6.09
CA ASP A 418 6.36 22.40 5.11
C ASP A 418 5.90 21.35 4.07
N ASN A 419 4.82 20.64 4.36
CA ASN A 419 4.23 19.64 3.49
C ASN A 419 2.71 19.86 3.37
N PRO A 420 2.26 20.97 2.72
CA PRO A 420 0.83 21.24 2.53
C PRO A 420 0.18 20.25 1.57
N LYS A 421 -1.16 20.19 1.56
CA LYS A 421 -1.92 19.40 0.57
C LYS A 421 -1.53 19.80 -0.86
N PRO A 422 -1.43 18.84 -1.77
CA PRO A 422 -1.74 17.40 -1.64
C PRO A 422 -0.63 16.56 -1.02
N GLY A 423 0.45 17.14 -0.56
CA GLY A 423 1.62 16.47 -0.03
C GLY A 423 2.74 16.33 -1.07
N ARG A 424 3.86 15.79 -0.63
CA ARG A 424 5.05 15.53 -1.45
C ARG A 424 5.39 14.05 -1.51
N GLU A 425 6.23 13.70 -2.49
CA GLU A 425 6.72 12.34 -2.67
C GLU A 425 7.34 11.79 -1.38
N ALA A 426 6.90 10.60 -1.00
CA ALA A 426 7.44 9.80 0.10
C ALA A 426 7.53 10.51 1.46
N VAL A 427 6.92 11.67 1.64
CA VAL A 427 6.92 12.40 2.91
C VAL A 427 5.79 11.92 3.80
N ASN A 428 6.12 11.55 5.04
CA ASN A 428 5.15 11.21 6.08
C ASN A 428 5.61 11.71 7.45
N ALA A 429 5.38 13.00 7.67
CA ALA A 429 5.77 13.66 8.92
C ALA A 429 5.14 12.99 10.15
N SER A 430 3.90 12.52 10.06
CA SER A 430 3.20 11.91 11.19
C SER A 430 3.93 10.68 11.74
N LYS A 431 4.52 9.84 10.88
CA LYS A 431 5.27 8.65 11.30
C LYS A 431 6.64 9.03 11.89
N THR A 432 7.36 9.95 11.26
CA THR A 432 8.66 10.42 11.79
C THR A 432 8.51 11.10 13.15
N LEU A 433 7.49 11.94 13.31
CA LEU A 433 7.19 12.61 14.58
C LEU A 433 6.71 11.64 15.66
N LEU A 434 5.99 10.57 15.28
CA LEU A 434 5.61 9.53 16.23
C LEU A 434 6.84 8.85 16.84
N TYR A 435 7.78 8.42 16.00
CA TYR A 435 8.88 7.55 16.41
C TYR A 435 10.15 8.30 16.85
N GLU A 436 10.28 9.60 16.60
CA GLU A 436 11.43 10.36 17.12
C GLU A 436 11.48 10.32 18.66
N ASP A 437 12.67 10.34 19.21
CA ASP A 437 12.88 10.32 20.66
C ASP A 437 12.50 11.66 21.30
N VAL A 438 11.87 11.63 22.49
CA VAL A 438 11.42 12.86 23.18
C VAL A 438 12.57 13.68 23.77
N LEU A 439 13.73 13.05 24.04
CA LEU A 439 14.94 13.76 24.52
C LEU A 439 15.77 14.31 23.37
N THR A 440 15.79 13.61 22.22
CA THR A 440 16.55 14.00 21.02
C THR A 440 15.66 14.11 19.79
N PRO A 441 14.71 15.06 19.75
CA PRO A 441 13.72 15.17 18.69
C PRO A 441 14.32 15.80 17.42
N LEU A 442 14.89 14.96 16.55
CA LEU A 442 15.63 15.40 15.36
C LEU A 442 14.77 16.13 14.33
N PHE A 443 13.49 15.73 14.21
CA PHE A 443 12.58 16.27 13.19
C PHE A 443 11.78 17.46 13.72
N SER A 444 11.08 17.30 14.84
CA SER A 444 10.21 18.34 15.41
C SER A 444 10.98 19.59 15.86
N SER A 445 12.26 19.47 16.16
CA SER A 445 13.10 20.63 16.53
C SER A 445 13.19 21.72 15.45
N ARG A 446 12.86 21.39 14.21
CA ARG A 446 12.94 22.29 13.03
C ARG A 446 11.59 22.58 12.39
N MET A 447 10.51 22.10 12.98
CA MET A 447 9.15 22.26 12.47
C MET A 447 8.38 23.32 13.28
N ASP A 448 7.39 23.94 12.65
CA ASP A 448 6.40 24.75 13.36
C ASP A 448 5.43 23.85 14.13
N ILE A 449 5.86 23.36 15.29
CA ILE A 449 5.06 22.47 16.15
C ILE A 449 3.78 23.15 16.65
N PRO A 450 3.75 24.45 17.02
CA PRO A 450 2.49 25.14 17.31
C PRO A 450 1.46 25.06 16.18
N ALA A 451 1.86 25.35 14.95
CA ALA A 451 0.98 25.24 13.79
C ALA A 451 0.55 23.77 13.55
N TYR A 452 1.46 22.82 13.70
CA TYR A 452 1.15 21.39 13.54
C TYR A 452 0.20 20.87 14.62
N THR A 453 0.37 21.25 15.89
CA THR A 453 -0.55 20.85 16.96
C THR A 453 -1.95 21.44 16.76
N ALA A 454 -2.05 22.70 16.32
CA ALA A 454 -3.34 23.31 15.97
C ALA A 454 -4.00 22.57 14.79
N HIS A 455 -3.22 22.14 13.79
CA HIS A 455 -3.73 21.30 12.69
C HIS A 455 -4.25 19.95 13.21
N LEU A 456 -3.52 19.27 14.09
CA LEU A 456 -3.97 18.00 14.68
C LEU A 456 -5.25 18.14 15.52
N GLU A 457 -5.43 19.26 16.22
CA GLU A 457 -6.69 19.59 16.92
C GLU A 457 -7.85 19.74 15.94
N ALA A 458 -7.62 20.41 14.79
CA ALA A 458 -8.60 20.50 13.72
C ALA A 458 -8.92 19.13 13.09
N CYS A 459 -7.93 18.26 12.91
CA CYS A 459 -8.13 16.88 12.46
C CYS A 459 -9.03 16.11 13.44
N LEU A 460 -8.79 16.23 14.74
CA LEU A 460 -9.61 15.56 15.78
C LEU A 460 -11.07 15.99 15.73
N ALA A 461 -11.34 17.25 15.40
CA ALA A 461 -12.69 17.78 15.27
C ALA A 461 -13.46 17.25 14.04
N GLN A 462 -12.73 16.72 13.03
CA GLN A 462 -13.30 16.16 11.80
C GLN A 462 -13.67 14.67 11.92
N TYR A 463 -13.16 13.96 12.94
CA TYR A 463 -13.53 12.55 13.12
C TYR A 463 -15.03 12.43 13.44
N PRO A 464 -15.76 11.49 12.78
CA PRO A 464 -17.20 11.37 12.95
C PRO A 464 -17.58 11.04 14.40
N ALA A 465 -18.36 11.92 15.02
CA ALA A 465 -18.86 11.72 16.38
C ALA A 465 -19.76 10.46 16.44
N GLY A 466 -19.35 9.45 17.21
CA GLY A 466 -20.03 8.16 17.31
C GLY A 466 -19.72 7.17 16.19
N GLY A 467 -19.00 7.58 15.16
CA GLY A 467 -18.45 6.74 14.10
C GLY A 467 -19.48 6.07 13.18
N ASN A 468 -19.06 5.65 11.99
CA ASN A 468 -19.82 4.70 11.19
C ASN A 468 -19.61 3.29 11.78
N PRO A 469 -20.65 2.58 12.26
CA PRO A 469 -20.50 1.26 12.89
C PRO A 469 -19.75 0.25 12.03
N ALA A 470 -19.89 0.35 10.70
CA ALA A 470 -19.20 -0.54 9.75
C ALA A 470 -17.68 -0.29 9.70
N TRP A 471 -17.21 0.90 10.09
CA TRP A 471 -15.83 1.35 10.00
C TRP A 471 -15.26 1.79 11.36
N ARG A 472 -15.97 1.50 12.46
CA ARG A 472 -15.57 1.91 13.82
C ARG A 472 -14.11 1.60 14.16
N PRO A 473 -13.56 0.39 13.92
CA PRO A 473 -12.16 0.11 14.26
C PRO A 473 -11.16 0.99 13.51
N LEU A 474 -11.48 1.34 12.25
CA LEU A 474 -10.65 2.21 11.42
C LEU A 474 -10.59 3.63 12.01
N PHE A 475 -11.74 4.26 12.24
CA PHE A 475 -11.81 5.63 12.74
C PHE A 475 -11.34 5.75 14.20
N ALA A 476 -11.66 4.79 15.06
CA ALA A 476 -11.19 4.78 16.45
C ALA A 476 -9.66 4.69 16.54
N CYS A 477 -9.03 3.90 15.65
CA CYS A 477 -7.57 3.82 15.57
C CYS A 477 -6.97 5.14 15.07
N GLY A 478 -7.54 5.76 14.01
CA GLY A 478 -7.09 7.05 13.48
C GLY A 478 -7.20 8.18 14.52
N GLU A 479 -8.32 8.27 15.24
CA GLU A 479 -8.51 9.23 16.32
C GLU A 479 -7.48 9.05 17.45
N ALA A 480 -7.30 7.81 17.92
CA ALA A 480 -6.34 7.51 18.98
C ALA A 480 -4.89 7.82 18.56
N PHE A 481 -4.52 7.55 17.30
CA PHE A 481 -3.25 7.93 16.72
C PHE A 481 -3.05 9.45 16.72
N THR A 482 -4.02 10.20 16.22
CA THR A 482 -3.95 11.67 16.15
C THR A 482 -3.81 12.31 17.52
N ARG A 483 -4.54 11.79 18.54
CA ARG A 483 -4.41 12.23 19.94
C ARG A 483 -3.03 11.97 20.51
N LEU A 484 -2.45 10.79 20.25
CA LEU A 484 -1.10 10.46 20.69
C LEU A 484 -0.08 11.40 20.06
N LEU A 485 -0.18 11.62 18.76
CA LEU A 485 0.75 12.47 18.02
C LEU A 485 0.68 13.92 18.51
N LEU A 486 -0.53 14.47 18.68
CA LEU A 486 -0.75 15.79 19.25
C LEU A 486 -0.07 15.95 20.61
N GLN A 487 -0.35 15.04 21.54
CA GLN A 487 0.18 15.10 22.90
C GLN A 487 1.71 14.95 22.93
N LYS A 488 2.24 14.02 22.12
CA LYS A 488 3.68 13.80 22.03
C LYS A 488 4.43 15.02 21.48
N CYS A 489 3.96 15.62 20.37
CA CYS A 489 4.58 16.81 19.79
C CYS A 489 4.56 18.00 20.76
N ALA A 490 3.43 18.24 21.43
CA ALA A 490 3.29 19.30 22.43
C ALA A 490 4.26 19.10 23.60
N LEU A 491 4.28 17.87 24.19
CA LEU A 491 5.15 17.54 25.32
C LEU A 491 6.63 17.65 24.95
N THR A 492 7.04 17.13 23.80
CA THR A 492 8.43 17.16 23.33
C THR A 492 8.93 18.61 23.19
N ARG A 493 8.12 19.50 22.62
CA ARG A 493 8.42 20.93 22.51
C ARG A 493 8.54 21.60 23.88
N GLU A 494 7.57 21.34 24.76
CA GLU A 494 7.55 21.94 26.11
C GLU A 494 8.76 21.47 26.94
N LEU A 495 9.13 20.18 26.85
CA LEU A 495 10.28 19.62 27.54
C LEU A 495 11.58 20.34 27.16
N ARG A 496 11.83 20.52 25.86
CA ARG A 496 13.02 21.24 25.40
C ARG A 496 13.01 22.72 25.80
N ALA A 497 11.87 23.40 25.72
CA ALA A 497 11.74 24.79 26.14
C ALA A 497 11.99 24.94 27.64
N ALA A 498 11.42 24.07 28.47
CA ALA A 498 11.64 24.06 29.92
C ALA A 498 13.11 23.77 30.27
N TRP A 499 13.76 22.83 29.55
CA TRP A 499 15.18 22.53 29.72
C TRP A 499 16.07 23.74 29.41
N GLN A 500 15.86 24.38 28.26
CA GLN A 500 16.61 25.55 27.83
C GLN A 500 16.43 26.75 28.77
N ALA A 501 15.21 26.93 29.30
CA ALA A 501 14.89 27.98 30.26
C ALA A 501 15.33 27.66 31.70
N LYS A 502 15.78 26.43 31.97
CA LYS A 502 16.04 25.87 33.32
C LYS A 502 14.83 26.00 34.25
N ASP A 503 13.63 25.85 33.70
CA ASP A 503 12.37 25.93 34.43
C ASP A 503 12.11 24.60 35.15
N LEU A 504 12.58 24.51 36.40
CA LEU A 504 12.44 23.29 37.22
C LEU A 504 10.99 22.94 37.54
N ASP A 505 10.09 23.92 37.62
CA ASP A 505 8.67 23.67 37.91
C ASP A 505 7.99 23.07 36.67
N ALA A 506 8.28 23.56 35.48
CA ALA A 506 7.80 22.95 34.24
C ALA A 506 8.35 21.54 34.07
N LEU A 507 9.67 21.33 34.27
CA LEU A 507 10.28 20.00 34.22
C LEU A 507 9.63 19.03 35.20
N ARG A 508 9.30 19.47 36.42
CA ARG A 508 8.62 18.66 37.43
C ARG A 508 7.20 18.27 36.97
N ARG A 509 6.41 19.21 36.46
CA ARG A 509 5.08 18.92 35.89
C ARG A 509 5.14 17.90 34.75
N LEU A 510 6.11 18.07 33.84
CA LEU A 510 6.29 17.14 32.71
C LEU A 510 6.70 15.74 33.18
N CYS A 511 7.57 15.66 34.20
CA CYS A 511 8.00 14.41 34.80
C CYS A 511 6.87 13.67 35.55
N GLU A 512 6.13 14.38 36.42
CA GLU A 512 5.15 13.81 37.33
C GLU A 512 3.78 13.53 36.65
N ALA A 513 3.39 14.34 35.67
CA ALA A 513 2.11 14.24 34.99
C ALA A 513 2.21 14.04 33.47
N GLY A 514 3.04 14.82 32.77
CA GLY A 514 3.09 14.83 31.30
C GLY A 514 3.51 13.48 30.69
N LEU A 515 4.66 12.94 31.10
CA LEU A 515 5.17 11.66 30.61
C LEU A 515 4.28 10.45 31.00
N PRO A 516 3.77 10.35 32.27
CA PRO A 516 2.78 9.32 32.62
C PRO A 516 1.52 9.39 31.74
N GLN A 517 0.96 10.58 31.52
CA GLN A 517 -0.22 10.77 30.69
C GLN A 517 0.06 10.39 29.21
N LEU A 518 1.27 10.69 28.71
CA LEU A 518 1.70 10.27 27.36
C LEU A 518 1.75 8.75 27.25
N CYS A 519 2.27 8.04 28.27
CA CYS A 519 2.24 6.58 28.32
C CYS A 519 0.80 6.04 28.27
N GLU A 520 -0.12 6.63 29.03
CA GLU A 520 -1.54 6.23 29.01
C GLU A 520 -2.19 6.44 27.63
N THR A 521 -1.85 7.55 26.96
CA THR A 521 -2.37 7.84 25.63
C THR A 521 -1.81 6.88 24.60
N LEU A 522 -0.53 6.51 24.70
CA LEU A 522 0.07 5.45 23.89
C LEU A 522 -0.64 4.11 24.14
N ASP A 523 -0.87 3.73 25.40
CA ASP A 523 -1.57 2.48 25.75
C ASP A 523 -3.01 2.44 25.18
N ARG A 524 -3.69 3.60 25.07
CA ARG A 524 -5.00 3.70 24.39
C ARG A 524 -4.88 3.49 22.89
N PHE A 525 -3.88 4.10 22.26
CA PHE A 525 -3.61 3.90 20.83
C PHE A 525 -3.27 2.44 20.52
N VAL A 526 -2.40 1.80 21.31
CA VAL A 526 -2.04 0.38 21.16
C VAL A 526 -3.30 -0.51 21.19
N ARG A 527 -4.21 -0.29 22.13
CA ARG A 527 -5.48 -1.05 22.20
C ARG A 527 -6.34 -0.85 20.94
N ALA A 528 -6.49 0.39 20.47
CA ALA A 528 -7.26 0.68 19.26
C ALA A 528 -6.59 0.08 17.99
N LEU A 529 -5.27 0.09 17.94
CA LEU A 529 -4.49 -0.53 16.88
C LEU A 529 -4.66 -2.05 16.85
N HIS A 530 -4.62 -2.72 18.02
CA HIS A 530 -4.87 -4.16 18.13
C HIS A 530 -6.30 -4.53 17.70
N GLU A 531 -7.32 -3.76 18.13
CA GLU A 531 -8.70 -3.97 17.69
C GLU A 531 -8.82 -3.87 16.17
N ARG A 532 -8.25 -2.83 15.57
CA ARG A 532 -8.22 -2.64 14.11
C ARG A 532 -7.43 -3.76 13.41
N TRP A 533 -6.23 -4.10 13.93
CA TRP A 533 -5.39 -5.13 13.33
C TRP A 533 -6.10 -6.47 13.25
N LEU A 534 -6.66 -6.94 14.36
CA LEU A 534 -7.36 -8.24 14.43
C LEU A 534 -8.71 -8.25 13.69
N TRP A 535 -9.31 -7.08 13.49
CA TRP A 535 -10.49 -6.94 12.63
C TRP A 535 -10.14 -7.12 11.15
N GLU A 536 -8.93 -6.74 10.74
CA GLU A 536 -8.49 -6.68 9.35
C GLU A 536 -7.55 -7.81 8.97
N ASN A 537 -6.60 -8.18 9.83
CA ASN A 537 -5.49 -9.07 9.56
C ASN A 537 -5.49 -10.32 10.45
N LYS A 538 -4.71 -11.33 10.04
CA LYS A 538 -4.30 -12.42 10.93
C LYS A 538 -3.40 -11.85 12.04
N PRO A 539 -3.23 -12.56 13.20
CA PRO A 539 -2.44 -12.05 14.32
C PRO A 539 -0.94 -11.80 14.01
N ALA A 540 -0.36 -12.57 13.09
CA ALA A 540 1.05 -12.40 12.73
C ALA A 540 1.34 -10.96 12.26
N GLY A 541 2.51 -10.43 12.60
CA GLY A 541 2.93 -9.06 12.31
C GLY A 541 2.54 -8.03 13.37
N MET A 542 1.56 -8.32 14.23
CA MET A 542 1.22 -7.45 15.36
C MET A 542 2.38 -7.34 16.36
N ASP A 543 3.16 -8.41 16.53
CA ASP A 543 4.36 -8.47 17.35
C ASP A 543 5.42 -7.44 16.95
N VAL A 544 5.58 -7.16 15.66
CA VAL A 544 6.48 -6.10 15.16
C VAL A 544 6.02 -4.73 15.66
N LEU A 545 4.71 -4.46 15.59
CA LEU A 545 4.14 -3.20 16.07
C LEU A 545 4.24 -3.08 17.59
N ASP A 546 4.05 -4.18 18.32
CA ASP A 546 4.22 -4.23 19.76
C ASP A 546 5.66 -3.91 20.19
N LEU A 547 6.66 -4.47 19.49
CA LEU A 547 8.05 -4.15 19.73
C LEU A 547 8.37 -2.67 19.48
N ARG A 548 7.86 -2.10 18.38
CA ARG A 548 8.04 -0.69 18.03
C ARG A 548 7.42 0.23 19.07
N LEU A 549 6.15 0.03 19.39
CA LEU A 549 5.40 0.87 20.33
C LEU A 549 5.84 0.64 21.77
N GLY A 550 6.20 -0.60 22.14
CA GLY A 550 6.79 -0.95 23.43
C GLY A 550 8.14 -0.29 23.64
N GLY A 551 9.01 -0.27 22.61
CA GLY A 551 10.27 0.47 22.61
C GLY A 551 10.07 1.97 22.84
N MET A 552 9.11 2.59 22.15
CA MET A 552 8.75 3.99 22.35
C MET A 552 8.24 4.26 23.77
N ARG A 553 7.39 3.37 24.31
CA ARG A 553 6.91 3.46 25.70
C ARG A 553 8.08 3.44 26.69
N GLN A 554 9.05 2.53 26.50
CA GLN A 554 10.24 2.46 27.34
C GLN A 554 11.05 3.77 27.28
N ARG A 555 11.16 4.39 26.08
CA ARG A 555 11.85 5.70 25.96
C ARG A 555 11.16 6.81 26.75
N PHE A 556 9.83 6.81 26.83
CA PHE A 556 9.10 7.77 27.69
C PHE A 556 9.39 7.54 29.19
N LEU A 557 9.45 6.28 29.62
CA LEU A 557 9.81 5.92 30.98
C LEU A 557 11.26 6.32 31.31
N THR A 558 12.20 6.05 30.40
CA THR A 558 13.60 6.47 30.56
C THR A 558 13.71 8.00 30.64
N ALA A 559 12.99 8.75 29.81
CA ALA A 559 12.96 10.21 29.90
C ALA A 559 12.47 10.70 31.27
N LYS A 560 11.44 10.04 31.83
CA LYS A 560 10.95 10.30 33.18
C LYS A 560 12.03 10.05 34.23
N GLU A 561 12.70 8.91 34.21
CA GLU A 561 13.79 8.53 35.13
C GLU A 561 14.98 9.52 35.05
N ARG A 562 15.34 9.99 33.85
CA ARG A 562 16.37 11.01 33.65
C ARG A 562 15.99 12.33 34.29
N LEU A 563 14.73 12.78 34.11
CA LEU A 563 14.20 13.98 34.74
C LEU A 563 14.13 13.86 36.26
N GLU A 564 13.69 12.72 36.81
CA GLU A 564 13.68 12.46 38.26
C GLU A 564 15.08 12.58 38.86
N SER A 565 16.08 11.98 38.22
CA SER A 565 17.47 12.01 38.64
C SER A 565 18.03 13.44 38.66
N TYR A 566 17.71 14.25 37.62
CA TYR A 566 18.11 15.65 37.55
C TYR A 566 17.41 16.50 38.63
N LEU A 567 16.09 16.37 38.76
CA LEU A 567 15.31 17.13 39.75
C LEU A 567 15.67 16.78 41.20
N ALA A 568 16.16 15.55 41.44
CA ALA A 568 16.68 15.12 42.74
C ALA A 568 18.14 15.54 42.99
N GLY A 569 18.82 16.14 42.01
CA GLY A 569 20.23 16.50 42.09
C GLY A 569 21.21 15.33 42.04
N SER A 570 20.74 14.16 41.59
CA SER A 570 21.57 12.96 41.45
C SER A 570 22.47 13.01 40.20
N VAL A 571 22.10 13.82 39.21
CA VAL A 571 22.89 14.15 38.03
C VAL A 571 22.89 15.65 37.81
N GLU A 572 23.97 16.19 37.23
CA GLU A 572 24.11 17.61 37.00
C GLU A 572 23.45 18.08 35.71
N THR A 573 23.27 17.17 34.73
CA THR A 573 22.67 17.46 33.45
C THR A 573 22.01 16.22 32.83
N ILE A 574 21.24 16.43 31.76
CA ILE A 574 20.69 15.38 30.89
C ILE A 574 21.32 15.61 29.51
N GLU A 575 22.35 14.85 29.21
CA GLU A 575 23.21 15.05 28.04
C GLU A 575 22.45 14.97 26.71
N GLU A 576 21.37 14.17 26.67
CA GLU A 576 20.49 14.05 25.52
C GLU A 576 19.79 15.38 25.20
N LEU A 577 19.40 16.14 26.23
CA LEU A 577 18.76 17.46 26.08
C LEU A 577 19.76 18.57 25.74
N ASP A 578 21.04 18.38 26.09
CA ASP A 578 22.12 19.33 25.76
C ASP A 578 22.70 19.09 24.36
N THR A 579 22.41 17.93 23.76
CA THR A 579 22.94 17.59 22.43
C THR A 579 22.41 18.57 21.37
N GLU A 580 23.32 19.10 20.56
CA GLU A 580 22.99 19.89 19.37
C GLU A 580 22.28 18.98 18.35
N LEU A 581 21.08 19.35 17.94
CA LEU A 581 20.30 18.59 16.96
C LEU A 581 20.61 19.08 15.55
N LEU A 582 21.36 18.27 14.81
CA LEU A 582 21.64 18.51 13.39
C LEU A 582 20.45 18.08 12.51
N PRO A 583 20.26 18.71 11.33
CA PRO A 583 19.22 18.27 10.40
C PRO A 583 19.53 16.85 9.92
N PHE A 584 18.50 16.01 9.82
CA PHE A 584 18.65 14.68 9.26
C PHE A 584 19.12 14.73 7.80
N SER A 585 18.57 15.66 7.02
CA SER A 585 18.94 15.89 5.62
C SER A 585 19.51 17.29 5.47
N ALA A 586 20.79 17.40 5.14
CA ALA A 586 21.43 18.69 4.84
C ALA A 586 20.76 19.38 3.64
N LEU A 587 20.43 18.63 2.59
CA LEU A 587 19.77 19.16 1.40
C LEU A 587 18.37 19.72 1.71
N ALA A 588 17.56 18.99 2.49
CA ALA A 588 16.24 19.48 2.90
C ALA A 588 16.37 20.77 3.75
N ALA A 589 17.36 20.84 4.65
CA ALA A 589 17.62 22.03 5.46
C ALA A 589 18.04 23.23 4.60
N GLU A 590 18.86 23.03 3.58
CA GLU A 590 19.24 24.07 2.59
C GLU A 590 18.03 24.57 1.78
N GLN A 591 17.07 23.69 1.51
CA GLN A 591 15.83 24.03 0.81
C GLN A 591 14.75 24.61 1.74
N GLY A 592 15.03 24.76 3.03
CA GLY A 592 14.14 25.39 4.01
C GLY A 592 13.01 24.51 4.51
N HIS A 593 13.13 23.19 4.43
CA HIS A 593 12.16 22.24 4.99
C HIS A 593 12.84 21.10 5.77
N CYS A 594 12.07 20.44 6.63
CA CYS A 594 12.56 19.41 7.56
C CYS A 594 12.20 17.99 7.15
N ASP A 595 11.62 17.81 5.99
CA ASP A 595 11.09 16.52 5.57
C ASP A 595 12.19 15.49 5.34
N VAL A 596 11.88 14.26 5.70
CA VAL A 596 12.71 13.09 5.45
C VAL A 596 11.94 12.15 4.54
N PRO A 597 12.50 11.80 3.38
CA PRO A 597 11.91 10.75 2.56
C PRO A 597 11.73 9.48 3.38
N ALA A 598 10.54 8.90 3.35
CA ALA A 598 10.14 7.78 4.19
C ALA A 598 11.15 6.60 4.23
N PRO A 599 11.90 6.25 3.15
CA PRO A 599 12.82 5.13 3.19
C PRO A 599 14.08 5.34 4.06
N PHE A 600 14.37 6.55 4.53
CA PHE A 600 15.67 6.84 5.20
C PHE A 600 15.58 7.02 6.71
N TRP A 601 14.44 7.45 7.25
CA TRP A 601 14.30 7.76 8.67
C TRP A 601 14.49 6.53 9.59
N HIS A 602 14.22 5.31 9.11
CA HIS A 602 14.44 4.09 9.87
C HIS A 602 15.92 3.76 10.11
N ARG A 603 16.84 4.43 9.39
CA ARG A 603 18.29 4.25 9.57
C ARG A 603 18.83 4.91 10.82
N ILE A 604 18.10 5.84 11.43
CA ILE A 604 18.44 6.39 12.74
C ILE A 604 17.99 5.45 13.85
N VAL A 605 18.63 5.58 15.03
CA VAL A 605 18.23 4.79 16.20
C VAL A 605 16.86 5.23 16.69
N SER A 606 15.87 4.43 16.40
CA SER A 606 14.50 4.58 16.89
C SER A 606 13.83 3.21 16.99
N SER A 607 12.73 3.12 17.72
CA SER A 607 11.99 1.86 17.83
C SER A 607 11.38 1.41 16.51
N ALA A 608 11.22 2.31 15.56
CA ALA A 608 10.71 1.98 14.21
C ALA A 608 11.71 1.21 13.33
N SER A 609 13.01 1.23 13.66
CA SER A 609 14.01 0.42 12.97
C SER A 609 13.90 -1.08 13.29
N VAL A 610 13.13 -1.45 14.32
CA VAL A 610 12.86 -2.86 14.64
C VAL A 610 12.07 -3.50 13.49
N ALA A 611 12.62 -4.59 12.97
CA ALA A 611 12.07 -5.36 11.85
C ALA A 611 11.71 -4.47 10.63
N ASP A 612 12.73 -4.12 9.87
CA ASP A 612 12.56 -3.51 8.55
C ASP A 612 11.96 -4.56 7.59
N ILE A 613 10.65 -4.46 7.36
CA ILE A 613 9.84 -5.41 6.58
C ILE A 613 9.18 -4.68 5.42
#